data_853fcfd64f5c71ba3a22567bc7c3a1f4
#
_entry.id   853fcfd64f5c71ba3a22567bc7c3a1f4
#
_cell.length_a   1.000
_cell.length_b   1.000
_cell.length_c   1.000
_cell.angle_alpha   90.00
_cell.angle_beta   90.00
_cell.angle_gamma   90.00
#
_symmetry.space_group_name_H-M   'P 1'
#
loop_
_entity.id
_entity.type
_entity.pdbx_description
1 polymer ?
#
loop_
_entity_poly.entity_id
_entity_poly.type
_entity_poly.pdbx_seq_one_letter_code
_entity_poly.pdbx_strand_id
1 'polypeptide(L)'
;MQITIPNEFQPVGKYNIGCTAGIESDACKPEWIEGLNRMNINWVSSTFAKDTFEKMVFEKKSKTNNQTIGTIKLEKPIHVIFEGVNLDIYKSLKKSELKTFDFSNIKEDFCYLFVGHWMVGNFV
;
A
#
# COMPACT_ATOMS: atom_id res chain seq x y z
N MET A 1 -12.95 10.07 -5.70
CA MET A 1 -11.95 9.06 -5.26
C MET A 1 -10.59 9.69 -5.31
N GLN A 2 -9.76 9.40 -4.32
CA GLN A 2 -8.35 9.81 -4.25
C GLN A 2 -7.49 8.56 -4.12
N ILE A 3 -6.40 8.52 -4.88
CA ILE A 3 -5.43 7.41 -4.90
C ILE A 3 -4.08 7.99 -4.50
N THR A 4 -3.72 7.85 -3.22
CA THR A 4 -2.48 8.37 -2.65
C THR A 4 -2.23 7.74 -1.27
N ILE A 5 -1.22 8.20 -0.54
CA ILE A 5 -0.98 7.80 0.84
C ILE A 5 -2.04 8.43 1.78
N PRO A 6 -2.48 7.70 2.80
CA PRO A 6 -3.65 8.10 3.60
C PRO A 6 -3.57 9.47 4.27
N ASN A 7 -2.39 9.91 4.71
CA ASN A 7 -2.23 11.22 5.35
C ASN A 7 -2.53 12.40 4.41
N GLU A 8 -2.53 12.19 3.09
CA GLU A 8 -2.87 13.19 2.08
C GLU A 8 -4.36 13.23 1.71
N PHE A 9 -5.15 12.27 2.18
CA PHE A 9 -6.59 12.26 1.91
C PHE A 9 -7.30 13.51 2.41
N GLN A 10 -8.13 14.11 1.53
CA GLN A 10 -8.91 15.29 1.83
C GLN A 10 -10.40 15.06 1.50
N PRO A 11 -11.34 15.36 2.40
CA PRO A 11 -12.78 15.15 2.18
C PRO A 11 -13.38 16.30 1.34
N VAL A 12 -13.05 16.35 0.06
CA VAL A 12 -13.45 17.46 -0.85
C VAL A 12 -14.80 17.24 -1.55
N GLY A 13 -15.35 16.03 -1.52
CA GLY A 13 -16.61 15.67 -2.19
C GLY A 13 -17.73 15.38 -1.21
N LYS A 14 -18.96 15.20 -1.76
CA LYS A 14 -20.11 14.72 -0.96
C LYS A 14 -19.91 13.30 -0.45
N TYR A 15 -19.22 12.46 -1.21
CA TYR A 15 -18.81 11.11 -0.84
C TYR A 15 -17.36 10.90 -1.25
N ASN A 16 -16.54 10.50 -0.29
CA ASN A 16 -15.09 10.44 -0.45
C ASN A 16 -14.61 9.00 -0.32
N ILE A 17 -13.92 8.53 -1.34
CA ILE A 17 -13.31 7.22 -1.39
C ILE A 17 -11.78 7.40 -1.34
N GLY A 18 -11.15 6.85 -0.32
CA GLY A 18 -9.69 6.74 -0.23
C GLY A 18 -9.22 5.41 -0.81
N CYS A 19 -8.26 5.44 -1.72
CA CYS A 19 -7.63 4.24 -2.26
C CYS A 19 -6.12 4.33 -2.03
N THR A 20 -5.55 3.31 -1.41
CA THR A 20 -4.11 3.25 -1.15
C THR A 20 -3.60 1.82 -1.32
N ALA A 21 -2.38 1.67 -1.81
CA ALA A 21 -1.70 0.37 -1.84
C ALA A 21 -1.50 -0.21 -0.43
N GLY A 22 -1.54 0.64 0.57
CA GLY A 22 -1.31 0.24 1.95
C GLY A 22 0.14 0.41 2.35
N ILE A 23 0.59 -0.44 3.25
CA ILE A 23 1.94 -0.42 3.79
C ILE A 23 2.51 -1.83 3.78
N GLU A 24 3.79 -1.95 3.56
CA GLU A 24 4.52 -3.22 3.49
C GLU A 24 5.04 -3.69 4.86
N SER A 25 4.84 -2.88 5.90
CA SER A 25 5.15 -3.20 7.29
C SER A 25 3.88 -3.46 8.10
N ASP A 26 4.03 -4.10 9.24
CA ASP A 26 2.94 -4.43 10.18
C ASP A 26 2.52 -3.26 11.07
N ALA A 27 3.04 -2.07 10.82
CA ALA A 27 2.71 -0.84 11.53
C ALA A 27 2.66 0.36 10.59
N CYS A 28 1.80 1.33 10.91
CA CYS A 28 1.72 2.61 10.21
C CYS A 28 1.81 3.77 11.20
N LYS A 29 1.91 5.00 10.68
CA LYS A 29 1.85 6.20 11.50
C LYS A 29 0.41 6.57 11.86
N PRO A 30 0.14 7.20 13.02
CA PRO A 30 -1.21 7.62 13.42
C PRO A 30 -1.88 8.55 12.40
N GLU A 31 -1.09 9.40 11.69
CA GLU A 31 -1.61 10.31 10.67
C GLU A 31 -2.25 9.56 9.48
N TRP A 32 -1.84 8.30 9.23
CA TRP A 32 -2.46 7.47 8.21
C TRP A 32 -3.86 7.04 8.62
N ILE A 33 -4.03 6.63 9.88
CA ILE A 33 -5.36 6.28 10.42
C ILE A 33 -6.28 7.49 10.44
N GLU A 34 -5.77 8.66 10.83
CA GLU A 34 -6.54 9.91 10.74
C GLU A 34 -6.94 10.24 9.30
N GLY A 35 -6.05 9.97 8.33
CA GLY A 35 -6.34 10.13 6.92
C GLY A 35 -7.45 9.22 6.42
N LEU A 36 -7.38 7.93 6.74
CA LEU A 36 -8.43 6.96 6.42
C LEU A 36 -9.78 7.37 7.05
N ASN A 37 -9.76 7.89 8.27
CA ASN A 37 -10.97 8.33 8.96
C ASN A 37 -11.62 9.60 8.36
N ARG A 38 -10.90 10.35 7.53
CA ARG A 38 -11.48 11.49 6.79
C ARG A 38 -12.36 11.06 5.61
N MET A 39 -12.21 9.81 5.17
CA MET A 39 -12.95 9.27 4.03
C MET A 39 -14.25 8.59 4.46
N ASN A 40 -15.21 8.46 3.54
CA ASN A 40 -16.45 7.72 3.81
C ASN A 40 -16.21 6.21 3.74
N ILE A 41 -15.30 5.78 2.85
CA ILE A 41 -14.90 4.39 2.64
C ILE A 41 -13.46 4.35 2.14
N ASN A 42 -12.76 3.29 2.48
CA ASN A 42 -11.37 3.09 2.08
C ASN A 42 -11.19 1.78 1.32
N TRP A 43 -10.31 1.80 0.32
CA TRP A 43 -9.92 0.65 -0.48
C TRP A 43 -8.43 0.41 -0.37
N VAL A 44 -8.06 -0.85 -0.18
CA VAL A 44 -6.67 -1.32 -0.15
C VAL A 44 -6.50 -2.52 -1.05
N SER A 45 -5.28 -2.77 -1.50
CA SER A 45 -4.98 -3.84 -2.46
C SER A 45 -4.84 -5.23 -1.83
N SER A 46 -4.71 -5.33 -0.50
CA SER A 46 -4.45 -6.60 0.17
C SER A 46 -5.16 -6.73 1.53
N THR A 47 -5.41 -7.97 1.94
CA THR A 47 -5.87 -8.28 3.30
C THR A 47 -4.84 -7.89 4.35
N PHE A 48 -3.55 -8.04 4.04
CA PHE A 48 -2.47 -7.61 4.92
C PHE A 48 -2.56 -6.11 5.27
N ALA A 49 -2.72 -5.25 4.27
CA ALA A 49 -2.88 -3.81 4.48
C ALA A 49 -4.15 -3.48 5.28
N LYS A 50 -5.28 -4.15 4.96
CA LYS A 50 -6.52 -4.02 5.73
C LYS A 50 -6.31 -4.37 7.20
N ASP A 51 -5.80 -5.57 7.48
CA ASP A 51 -5.58 -6.08 8.83
C ASP A 51 -4.61 -5.19 9.61
N THR A 52 -3.58 -4.66 8.93
CA THR A 52 -2.64 -3.72 9.54
C THR A 52 -3.37 -2.46 10.01
N PHE A 53 -4.17 -1.83 9.17
CA PHE A 53 -4.88 -0.61 9.55
C PHE A 53 -5.94 -0.85 10.63
N GLU A 54 -6.66 -1.98 10.59
CA GLU A 54 -7.68 -2.33 11.59
C GLU A 54 -7.08 -2.63 12.98
N LYS A 55 -5.87 -3.14 13.04
CA LYS A 55 -5.16 -3.45 14.31
C LYS A 55 -4.57 -2.22 14.98
N MET A 56 -4.30 -1.15 14.23
CA MET A 56 -3.60 0.02 14.78
C MET A 56 -4.48 0.80 15.75
N VAL A 57 -3.96 0.98 16.96
CA VAL A 57 -4.55 1.82 18.00
C VAL A 57 -3.44 2.67 18.61
N PHE A 58 -3.63 3.98 18.59
CA PHE A 58 -2.67 4.95 19.12
C PHE A 58 -3.29 5.76 20.25
N GLU A 59 -2.52 6.07 21.26
CA GLU A 59 -2.94 7.01 22.30
C GLU A 59 -2.79 8.45 21.79
N LYS A 60 -3.87 9.22 21.90
CA LYS A 60 -3.83 10.65 21.65
C LYS A 60 -3.51 11.36 22.96
N LYS A 61 -2.36 12.03 23.02
CA LYS A 61 -1.91 12.78 24.20
C LYS A 61 -2.09 14.28 24.01
N SER A 62 -2.49 14.95 25.08
CA SER A 62 -2.54 16.41 25.14
C SER A 62 -1.12 17.00 25.05
N LYS A 63 -0.94 18.01 24.21
CA LYS A 63 0.34 18.72 24.08
C LYS A 63 0.72 19.51 25.34
N THR A 64 -0.25 19.84 26.19
CA THR A 64 -0.05 20.72 27.34
C THR A 64 0.39 19.99 28.59
N ASN A 65 -0.18 18.80 28.85
CA ASN A 65 0.03 18.07 30.11
C ASN A 65 0.38 16.59 29.92
N ASN A 66 0.59 16.15 28.68
CA ASN A 66 0.95 14.77 28.30
C ASN A 66 -0.07 13.71 28.75
N GLN A 67 -1.28 14.11 29.16
CA GLN A 67 -2.35 13.19 29.53
C GLN A 67 -3.00 12.57 28.28
N THR A 68 -3.39 11.30 28.36
CA THR A 68 -4.14 10.63 27.31
C THR A 68 -5.55 11.22 27.22
N ILE A 69 -5.89 11.81 26.08
CA ILE A 69 -7.18 12.47 25.82
C ILE A 69 -8.08 11.66 24.88
N GLY A 70 -7.63 10.50 24.43
CA GLY A 70 -8.39 9.63 23.55
C GLY A 70 -7.52 8.61 22.85
N THR A 71 -8.13 7.92 21.89
CA THR A 71 -7.46 6.96 21.03
C THR A 71 -7.68 7.30 19.55
N ILE A 72 -6.71 6.95 18.70
CA ILE A 72 -6.80 7.01 17.25
C ILE A 72 -6.84 5.57 16.77
N LYS A 73 -7.93 5.16 16.16
CA LYS A 73 -8.13 3.86 15.51
C LYS A 73 -8.93 4.03 14.25
N LEU A 74 -8.93 3.02 13.39
CA LEU A 74 -9.76 3.03 12.18
C LEU A 74 -11.25 2.94 12.57
N GLU A 75 -12.03 3.94 12.12
CA GLU A 75 -13.48 4.06 12.36
C GLU A 75 -14.30 3.94 11.08
N LYS A 76 -13.65 4.05 9.92
CA LYS A 76 -14.29 4.03 8.62
C LYS A 76 -14.16 2.67 7.96
N PRO A 77 -15.15 2.25 7.15
CA PRO A 77 -15.08 1.00 6.42
C PRO A 77 -13.85 0.92 5.54
N ILE A 78 -13.21 -0.25 5.54
CA ILE A 78 -12.07 -0.57 4.67
C ILE A 78 -12.33 -1.89 3.96
N HIS A 79 -12.14 -1.91 2.66
CA HIS A 79 -12.37 -3.09 1.81
C HIS A 79 -11.14 -3.40 0.98
N VAL A 80 -10.91 -4.68 0.79
CA VAL A 80 -9.87 -5.16 -0.12
C VAL A 80 -10.42 -5.17 -1.54
N ILE A 81 -9.76 -4.40 -2.41
CA ILE A 81 -9.96 -4.45 -3.86
C ILE A 81 -8.64 -4.86 -4.46
N PHE A 82 -8.53 -6.14 -4.79
CA PHE A 82 -7.30 -6.72 -5.29
C PHE A 82 -6.93 -6.13 -6.67
N GLU A 83 -5.66 -5.84 -6.85
CA GLU A 83 -5.14 -5.38 -8.13
C GLU A 83 -5.11 -6.53 -9.14
N GLY A 84 -5.78 -6.34 -10.27
CA GLY A 84 -5.81 -7.32 -11.35
C GLY A 84 -4.62 -7.16 -12.29
N VAL A 85 -4.35 -8.23 -13.04
CA VAL A 85 -3.35 -8.23 -14.11
C VAL A 85 -4.01 -8.69 -15.42
N ASN A 86 -3.57 -8.14 -16.54
CA ASN A 86 -4.03 -8.58 -17.85
C ASN A 86 -3.35 -9.91 -18.22
N LEU A 87 -4.10 -11.00 -18.12
CA LEU A 87 -3.60 -12.35 -18.39
C LEU A 87 -3.31 -12.63 -19.86
N ASP A 88 -3.80 -11.80 -20.79
CA ASP A 88 -3.44 -11.91 -22.21
C ASP A 88 -2.00 -11.43 -22.45
N ILE A 89 -1.53 -10.50 -21.63
CA ILE A 89 -0.17 -9.95 -21.68
C ILE A 89 0.76 -10.75 -20.75
N TYR A 90 0.34 -10.93 -19.49
CA TYR A 90 1.15 -11.57 -18.44
C TYR A 90 0.78 -13.05 -18.32
N LYS A 91 1.41 -13.89 -19.15
CA LYS A 91 1.22 -15.33 -19.20
C LYS A 91 2.54 -16.06 -19.44
N SER A 92 2.60 -17.32 -19.08
CA SER A 92 3.72 -18.17 -19.44
C SER A 92 3.79 -18.33 -20.97
N LEU A 93 4.93 -18.00 -21.53
CA LEU A 93 5.19 -18.16 -22.95
C LEU A 93 5.80 -19.54 -23.23
N LYS A 94 5.43 -20.16 -24.35
CA LYS A 94 6.11 -21.35 -24.85
C LYS A 94 7.51 -20.97 -25.35
N LYS A 95 8.45 -21.90 -25.27
CA LYS A 95 9.85 -21.65 -25.68
C LYS A 95 9.94 -21.14 -27.13
N SER A 96 9.00 -21.55 -28.01
CA SER A 96 8.91 -21.07 -29.40
C SER A 96 8.42 -19.62 -29.54
N GLU A 97 7.75 -19.09 -28.51
CA GLU A 97 7.22 -17.72 -28.47
C GLU A 97 8.22 -16.72 -27.83
N LEU A 98 9.26 -17.26 -27.16
CA LEU A 98 10.35 -16.47 -26.58
C LEU A 98 11.27 -16.01 -27.72
N LYS A 99 10.82 -14.99 -28.45
CA LYS A 99 11.64 -14.36 -29.48
C LYS A 99 12.76 -13.56 -28.80
N THR A 100 13.98 -14.07 -28.93
CA THR A 100 15.21 -13.26 -28.91
C THR A 100 15.60 -12.57 -27.60
N PHE A 101 15.43 -13.21 -26.43
CA PHE A 101 16.29 -12.80 -25.33
C PHE A 101 17.59 -13.58 -25.42
N ASP A 102 18.67 -12.88 -25.75
CA ASP A 102 19.99 -13.50 -25.83
C ASP A 102 20.63 -13.50 -24.44
N PHE A 103 20.69 -14.68 -23.81
CA PHE A 103 21.34 -14.90 -22.53
C PHE A 103 22.81 -15.32 -22.67
N SER A 104 23.38 -15.30 -23.89
CA SER A 104 24.75 -15.79 -24.14
C SER A 104 25.84 -15.07 -23.33
N ASN A 105 25.56 -13.83 -22.91
CA ASN A 105 26.46 -13.04 -22.10
C ASN A 105 26.36 -13.32 -20.60
N ILE A 106 25.38 -14.11 -20.17
CA ILE A 106 25.18 -14.50 -18.77
C ILE A 106 25.84 -15.86 -18.59
N LYS A 107 26.89 -15.90 -17.78
CA LYS A 107 27.69 -17.10 -17.54
C LYS A 107 27.20 -17.93 -16.36
N GLU A 108 26.31 -17.35 -15.56
CA GLU A 108 25.75 -17.94 -14.36
C GLU A 108 24.67 -18.96 -14.71
N ASP A 109 24.69 -20.13 -14.08
CA ASP A 109 23.68 -21.17 -14.26
C ASP A 109 22.31 -20.80 -13.66
N PHE A 110 22.30 -19.80 -12.77
CA PHE A 110 21.11 -19.31 -12.09
C PHE A 110 21.14 -17.78 -11.93
N CYS A 111 20.02 -17.13 -12.27
CA CYS A 111 19.89 -15.68 -12.14
C CYS A 111 18.62 -15.31 -11.38
N TYR A 112 18.72 -14.32 -10.50
CA TYR A 112 17.55 -13.65 -9.91
C TYR A 112 17.07 -12.54 -10.84
N LEU A 113 15.78 -12.52 -11.16
CA LEU A 113 15.17 -11.42 -11.86
C LEU A 113 14.51 -10.48 -10.84
N PHE A 114 14.91 -9.22 -10.83
CA PHE A 114 14.22 -8.14 -10.13
C PHE A 114 13.58 -7.22 -11.15
N VAL A 115 12.27 -7.01 -11.01
CA VAL A 115 11.51 -6.04 -11.79
C VAL A 115 10.85 -5.08 -10.80
N GLY A 116 11.32 -3.85 -10.74
CA GLY A 116 10.83 -2.88 -9.78
C GLY A 116 11.46 -1.50 -9.95
N HIS A 117 10.97 -0.57 -9.14
CA HIS A 117 11.55 0.76 -9.06
C HIS A 117 12.71 0.76 -8.05
N TRP A 118 13.92 1.12 -8.51
CA TRP A 118 15.05 1.28 -7.62
C TRP A 118 15.01 2.66 -6.99
N MET A 119 14.63 2.74 -5.73
CA MET A 119 14.66 4.00 -5.01
C MET A 119 16.10 4.30 -4.58
N VAL A 120 16.62 5.45 -5.04
CA VAL A 120 17.88 5.99 -4.53
C VAL A 120 17.58 6.59 -3.15
N GLY A 121 17.83 5.83 -2.11
CA GLY A 121 17.74 6.28 -0.72
C GLY A 121 18.98 5.84 0.04
N ASN A 122 19.43 6.67 0.96
CA ASN A 122 20.52 6.29 1.86
C ASN A 122 20.04 5.14 2.74
N PHE A 123 20.46 3.92 2.40
CA PHE A 123 20.43 2.83 3.34
C PHE A 123 21.56 3.06 4.34
N VAL A 124 21.23 3.59 5.50
CA VAL A 124 22.13 3.68 6.65
C VAL A 124 21.82 2.53 7.57
#